data_284dba63074584d39631442d5fa6a1a6
#
_entry.id   284dba63074584d39631442d5fa6a1a6
#
_cell.length_a   1.000
_cell.length_b   1.000
_cell.length_c   1.000
_cell.angle_alpha   90.00
_cell.angle_beta   90.00
_cell.angle_gamma   90.00
#
_symmetry.space_group_name_H-M   'P 1'
#
loop_
_entity.id
_entity.type
_entity.pdbx_description
1 polymer ?
#
loop_
_entity_poly.entity_id
_entity_poly.type
_entity_poly.pdbx_seq_one_letter_code
_entity_poly.pdbx_strand_id
1 'polypeptide(L)'
;MPNNKEDIKGLTPATQEVFEQVSQLECIKDLFLCGGTGQSLQMDHRLSEDLDFELLGLRKTRPKLDFGAILGEIKAKFPEAKEEILGEDHFLVFVNDGRVKLSFYRPENPVKTMKVGWRYNNLRTPTLQELLGMKIYTICLRTVFRDYYDIYCLLDAQCDLDEAISYASYLSRHTIRSKTMYARLLSPQLFCKDEDFQRMSPRIDITAEEIRDYIKKTMEKDNRQ
;
A
#
# COMPACT_ATOMS: atom_id res chain seq x y z
N MET A 1 4.62 4.42 18.31
CA MET A 1 3.64 5.24 17.58
C MET A 1 4.14 6.68 17.59
N PRO A 2 4.12 7.42 16.48
CA PRO A 2 4.55 8.81 16.48
C PRO A 2 3.64 9.63 17.40
N ASN A 3 4.24 10.45 18.24
CA ASN A 3 3.52 11.33 19.14
C ASN A 3 3.30 12.72 18.53
N ASN A 4 4.07 13.07 17.49
CA ASN A 4 4.03 14.38 16.81
C ASN A 4 4.14 14.22 15.30
N LYS A 5 3.64 15.22 14.56
CA LYS A 5 3.77 15.31 13.09
C LYS A 5 5.23 15.26 12.61
N GLU A 6 6.17 15.76 13.41
CA GLU A 6 7.60 15.79 13.10
C GLU A 6 8.25 14.40 13.07
N ASP A 7 7.61 13.39 13.70
CA ASP A 7 8.07 12.00 13.71
C ASP A 7 7.62 11.22 12.46
N ILE A 8 6.76 11.82 11.61
CA ILE A 8 6.20 11.16 10.44
C ILE A 8 7.18 11.30 9.27
N LYS A 9 7.66 10.15 8.80
CA LYS A 9 8.63 10.03 7.70
C LYS A 9 8.04 9.26 6.52
N GLY A 10 8.77 9.15 5.43
CA GLY A 10 8.39 8.36 4.27
C GLY A 10 7.34 9.03 3.36
N LEU A 11 7.09 10.33 3.51
CA LEU A 11 6.16 11.07 2.67
C LEU A 11 6.89 12.12 1.82
N THR A 12 6.38 12.37 0.60
CA THR A 12 6.84 13.52 -0.19
C THR A 12 6.45 14.84 0.48
N PRO A 13 7.14 15.96 0.19
CA PRO A 13 6.78 17.25 0.76
C PRO A 13 5.32 17.65 0.52
N ALA A 14 4.78 17.39 -0.68
CA ALA A 14 3.38 17.70 -1.00
C ALA A 14 2.40 16.90 -0.14
N THR A 15 2.68 15.61 0.09
CA THR A 15 1.85 14.75 0.93
C THR A 15 1.97 15.13 2.41
N GLN A 16 3.18 15.52 2.86
CA GLN A 16 3.42 15.97 4.22
C GLN A 16 2.61 17.24 4.56
N GLU A 17 2.42 18.16 3.59
CA GLU A 17 1.63 19.39 3.76
C GLU A 17 0.18 19.10 4.18
N VAL A 18 -0.45 18.08 3.57
CA VAL A 18 -1.87 17.75 3.79
C VAL A 18 -2.10 16.63 4.81
N PHE A 19 -1.05 15.89 5.18
CA PHE A 19 -1.15 14.65 5.95
C PHE A 19 -1.87 14.82 7.28
N GLU A 20 -1.55 15.89 8.03
CA GLU A 20 -2.18 16.16 9.32
C GLU A 20 -3.69 16.36 9.17
N GLN A 21 -4.13 17.16 8.19
CA GLN A 21 -5.54 17.43 7.96
C GLN A 21 -6.27 16.17 7.49
N VAL A 22 -5.65 15.36 6.60
CA VAL A 22 -6.22 14.08 6.14
C VAL A 22 -6.32 13.10 7.30
N SER A 23 -5.32 13.05 8.19
CA SER A 23 -5.31 12.12 9.32
C SER A 23 -6.45 12.33 10.31
N GLN A 24 -7.04 13.52 10.33
CA GLN A 24 -8.13 13.90 11.23
C GLN A 24 -9.53 13.71 10.62
N LEU A 25 -9.63 13.28 9.35
CA LEU A 25 -10.93 13.04 8.72
C LEU A 25 -11.67 11.87 9.40
N GLU A 26 -12.94 12.06 9.70
CA GLU A 26 -13.77 11.01 10.31
C GLU A 26 -14.11 9.90 9.31
N CYS A 27 -14.25 10.26 8.04
CA CYS A 27 -14.60 9.31 6.98
C CYS A 27 -13.57 8.21 6.75
N ILE A 28 -12.29 8.40 7.18
CA ILE A 28 -11.22 7.40 7.00
C ILE A 28 -11.08 6.44 8.18
N LYS A 29 -11.74 6.66 9.31
CA LYS A 29 -11.53 5.88 10.54
C LYS A 29 -11.82 4.38 10.40
N ASP A 30 -12.71 4.02 9.47
CA ASP A 30 -13.06 2.64 9.16
C ASP A 30 -12.25 2.05 7.99
N LEU A 31 -11.40 2.86 7.36
CA LEU A 31 -10.53 2.47 6.26
C LEU A 31 -9.12 2.16 6.73
N PHE A 32 -8.37 1.43 5.92
CA PHE A 32 -6.94 1.22 6.10
C PHE A 32 -6.17 1.99 5.03
N LEU A 33 -5.13 2.69 5.43
CA LEU A 33 -4.16 3.30 4.52
C LEU A 33 -3.18 2.21 4.09
N CYS A 34 -3.30 1.78 2.83
CA CYS A 34 -2.56 0.69 2.23
C CYS A 34 -1.43 1.19 1.32
N GLY A 35 -1.05 0.39 0.35
CA GLY A 35 -0.12 0.74 -0.71
C GLY A 35 1.29 1.10 -0.22
N GLY A 36 1.99 1.89 -1.04
CA GLY A 36 3.35 2.35 -0.74
C GLY A 36 3.40 3.23 0.50
N THR A 37 2.38 4.07 0.72
CA THR A 37 2.35 4.99 1.86
C THR A 37 2.16 4.26 3.18
N GLY A 38 1.27 3.26 3.24
CA GLY A 38 1.11 2.43 4.42
C GLY A 38 2.40 1.72 4.84
N GLN A 39 3.24 1.34 3.88
CA GLN A 39 4.56 0.77 4.11
C GLN A 39 5.59 1.84 4.49
N SER A 40 5.66 2.95 3.76
CA SER A 40 6.65 4.01 3.99
C SER A 40 6.52 4.65 5.37
N LEU A 41 5.32 4.83 5.88
CA LEU A 41 5.06 5.32 7.24
C LEU A 41 5.62 4.39 8.33
N GLN A 42 5.71 3.09 8.07
CA GLN A 42 6.23 2.10 9.03
C GLN A 42 7.74 1.87 8.90
N MET A 43 8.30 2.01 7.69
CA MET A 43 9.68 1.61 7.39
C MET A 43 10.58 2.76 6.96
N ASP A 44 9.99 3.85 6.45
CA ASP A 44 10.72 4.98 5.88
C ASP A 44 11.76 4.54 4.80
N HIS A 45 11.41 3.52 4.02
CA HIS A 45 12.30 2.90 3.03
C HIS A 45 12.42 3.70 1.73
N ARG A 46 11.44 4.54 1.43
CA ARG A 46 11.39 5.52 0.34
C ARG A 46 10.30 6.55 0.60
N LEU A 47 10.26 7.63 -0.18
CA LEU A 47 9.14 8.55 -0.16
C LEU A 47 7.92 7.96 -0.87
N SER A 48 6.72 8.33 -0.40
CA SER A 48 5.44 7.99 -1.03
C SER A 48 4.55 9.22 -1.13
N GLU A 49 3.78 9.31 -2.22
CA GLU A 49 3.04 10.52 -2.60
C GLU A 49 1.51 10.36 -2.51
N ASP A 50 0.98 9.16 -2.77
CA ASP A 50 -0.45 8.88 -2.79
C ASP A 50 -0.93 8.32 -1.45
N LEU A 51 -2.19 8.56 -1.10
CA LEU A 51 -2.85 8.01 0.08
C LEU A 51 -3.97 7.06 -0.37
N ASP A 52 -3.68 5.76 -0.37
CA ASP A 52 -4.60 4.71 -0.83
C ASP A 52 -5.38 4.14 0.35
N PHE A 53 -6.66 4.49 0.46
CA PHE A 53 -7.57 4.02 1.50
C PHE A 53 -8.39 2.85 1.01
N GLU A 54 -8.35 1.75 1.74
CA GLU A 54 -9.14 0.57 1.42
C GLU A 54 -10.10 0.22 2.55
N LEU A 55 -11.35 -0.09 2.18
CA LEU A 55 -12.34 -0.61 3.10
C LEU A 55 -12.10 -2.11 3.29
N LEU A 56 -11.34 -2.43 4.32
CA LEU A 56 -10.91 -3.78 4.66
C LEU A 56 -11.61 -4.26 5.94
N GLY A 57 -11.71 -5.57 6.07
CA GLY A 57 -12.29 -6.21 7.24
C GLY A 57 -13.66 -6.81 6.99
N LEU A 58 -13.95 -7.86 7.80
CA LEU A 58 -15.25 -8.53 7.74
C LEU A 58 -16.27 -7.77 8.57
N ARG A 59 -17.21 -7.19 7.88
CA ARG A 59 -18.54 -6.98 8.48
C ARG A 59 -19.49 -8.01 7.89
N LYS A 60 -20.43 -8.51 8.69
CA LYS A 60 -21.52 -9.41 8.24
C LYS A 60 -22.32 -8.81 7.08
N THR A 61 -22.36 -7.48 7.00
CA THR A 61 -22.91 -6.70 5.90
C THR A 61 -21.74 -6.10 5.11
N ARG A 62 -21.79 -6.20 3.79
CA ARG A 62 -20.82 -5.57 2.89
C ARG A 62 -21.08 -4.05 2.88
N PRO A 63 -20.38 -3.24 3.71
CA PRO A 63 -20.62 -1.80 3.73
C PRO A 63 -20.20 -1.21 2.37
N LYS A 64 -20.98 -0.24 1.90
CA LYS A 64 -20.59 0.56 0.72
C LYS A 64 -19.68 1.69 1.16
N LEU A 65 -18.81 2.14 0.27
CA LEU A 65 -18.18 3.44 0.40
C LEU A 65 -19.26 4.52 0.22
N ASP A 66 -19.42 5.36 1.22
CA ASP A 66 -20.31 6.52 1.10
C ASP A 66 -19.53 7.66 0.43
N PHE A 67 -19.52 7.64 -0.92
CA PHE A 67 -18.85 8.64 -1.72
C PHE A 67 -19.27 10.07 -1.35
N GLY A 68 -20.57 10.29 -1.15
CA GLY A 68 -21.09 11.63 -0.84
C GLY A 68 -20.58 12.17 0.50
N ALA A 69 -20.62 11.33 1.54
CA ALA A 69 -20.12 11.69 2.86
C ALA A 69 -18.59 11.92 2.86
N ILE A 70 -17.84 11.00 2.22
CA ILE A 70 -16.37 11.13 2.12
C ILE A 70 -15.99 12.39 1.36
N LEU A 71 -16.55 12.63 0.19
CA LEU A 71 -16.25 13.81 -0.62
C LEU A 71 -16.67 15.10 0.08
N GLY A 72 -17.83 15.12 0.73
CA GLY A 72 -18.31 16.27 1.49
C GLY A 72 -17.37 16.68 2.60
N GLU A 73 -16.84 15.71 3.37
CA GLU A 73 -15.90 15.98 4.44
C GLU A 73 -14.55 16.44 3.90
N ILE A 74 -14.05 15.81 2.81
CA ILE A 74 -12.79 16.24 2.18
C ILE A 74 -12.91 17.68 1.65
N LYS A 75 -13.99 18.03 0.93
CA LYS A 75 -14.21 19.38 0.39
C LYS A 75 -14.37 20.43 1.49
N ALA A 76 -14.84 20.07 2.67
CA ALA A 76 -14.89 20.97 3.82
C ALA A 76 -13.49 21.36 4.34
N LYS A 77 -12.48 20.50 4.15
CA LYS A 77 -11.08 20.75 4.52
C LYS A 77 -10.23 21.27 3.35
N PHE A 78 -10.55 20.82 2.14
CA PHE A 78 -9.86 21.11 0.89
C PHE A 78 -10.89 21.58 -0.16
N PRO A 79 -11.30 22.87 -0.12
CA PRO A 79 -12.36 23.38 -1.02
C PRO A 79 -12.03 23.25 -2.52
N GLU A 80 -10.73 23.21 -2.86
CA GLU A 80 -10.20 23.04 -4.23
C GLU A 80 -10.20 21.58 -4.71
N ALA A 81 -10.58 20.63 -3.86
CA ALA A 81 -10.51 19.20 -4.17
C ALA A 81 -11.34 18.84 -5.42
N LYS A 82 -10.74 18.05 -6.29
CA LYS A 82 -11.37 17.51 -7.51
C LYS A 82 -11.52 16.01 -7.37
N GLU A 83 -12.66 15.49 -7.81
CA GLU A 83 -12.94 14.05 -7.79
C GLU A 83 -12.91 13.41 -9.17
N GLU A 84 -12.59 12.11 -9.19
CA GLU A 84 -12.71 11.24 -10.35
C GLU A 84 -13.34 9.91 -9.91
N ILE A 85 -14.48 9.55 -10.51
CA ILE A 85 -15.18 8.31 -10.20
C ILE A 85 -14.74 7.25 -11.20
N LEU A 86 -14.11 6.19 -10.72
CA LEU A 86 -13.67 5.05 -11.52
C LEU A 86 -14.69 3.90 -11.53
N GLY A 87 -15.61 3.88 -10.57
CA GLY A 87 -16.66 2.89 -10.44
C GLY A 87 -17.44 3.02 -9.12
N GLU A 88 -18.37 2.10 -8.88
CA GLU A 88 -19.18 2.11 -7.63
C GLU A 88 -18.33 1.91 -6.37
N ASP A 89 -17.20 1.23 -6.49
CA ASP A 89 -16.33 0.81 -5.39
C ASP A 89 -14.95 1.46 -5.43
N HIS A 90 -14.74 2.44 -6.34
CA HIS A 90 -13.44 3.09 -6.48
C HIS A 90 -13.59 4.53 -7.00
N PHE A 91 -13.05 5.48 -6.24
CA PHE A 91 -12.95 6.87 -6.65
C PHE A 91 -11.67 7.52 -6.12
N LEU A 92 -11.27 8.59 -6.78
CA LEU A 92 -10.10 9.39 -6.45
C LEU A 92 -10.52 10.78 -6.04
N VAL A 93 -9.77 11.39 -5.14
CA VAL A 93 -9.89 12.81 -4.80
C VAL A 93 -8.50 13.43 -4.84
N PHE A 94 -8.33 14.48 -5.62
CA PHE A 94 -7.08 15.20 -5.76
C PHE A 94 -7.14 16.47 -4.90
N VAL A 95 -6.18 16.61 -4.00
CA VAL A 95 -6.04 17.76 -3.08
C VAL A 95 -4.68 18.43 -3.28
N ASN A 96 -4.46 19.58 -2.63
CA ASN A 96 -3.22 20.34 -2.73
C ASN A 96 -2.89 20.70 -4.19
N ASP A 97 -3.84 21.35 -4.87
CA ASP A 97 -3.76 21.72 -6.30
C ASP A 97 -3.49 20.51 -7.23
N GLY A 98 -4.00 19.34 -6.86
CA GLY A 98 -3.83 18.10 -7.62
C GLY A 98 -2.50 17.38 -7.40
N ARG A 99 -1.66 17.86 -6.49
CA ARG A 99 -0.34 17.27 -6.18
C ARG A 99 -0.43 16.02 -5.32
N VAL A 100 -1.56 15.79 -4.64
CA VAL A 100 -1.76 14.62 -3.77
C VAL A 100 -3.06 13.93 -4.17
N LYS A 101 -2.97 12.63 -4.42
CA LYS A 101 -4.10 11.77 -4.74
C LYS A 101 -4.52 10.98 -3.50
N LEU A 102 -5.79 11.10 -3.14
CA LEU A 102 -6.46 10.23 -2.18
C LEU A 102 -7.28 9.22 -2.98
N SER A 103 -6.98 7.94 -2.84
CA SER A 103 -7.73 6.85 -3.49
C SER A 103 -8.61 6.16 -2.44
N PHE A 104 -9.86 5.93 -2.78
CA PHE A 104 -10.82 5.22 -1.92
C PHE A 104 -11.31 4.00 -2.66
N TYR A 105 -11.01 2.84 -2.13
CA TYR A 105 -11.30 1.58 -2.78
C TYR A 105 -11.97 0.59 -1.82
N ARG A 106 -12.96 -0.10 -2.32
CA ARG A 106 -13.57 -1.24 -1.65
C ARG A 106 -13.29 -2.51 -2.44
N PRO A 107 -12.40 -3.39 -1.96
CA PRO A 107 -12.16 -4.67 -2.60
C PRO A 107 -13.44 -5.50 -2.71
N GLU A 108 -13.61 -6.22 -3.80
CA GLU A 108 -14.72 -7.15 -3.97
C GLU A 108 -14.71 -8.24 -2.88
N ASN A 109 -13.51 -8.61 -2.43
CA ASN A 109 -13.32 -9.54 -1.33
C ASN A 109 -12.89 -8.79 -0.08
N PRO A 110 -13.77 -8.68 0.93
CA PRO A 110 -13.35 -8.19 2.22
C PRO A 110 -12.34 -9.16 2.83
N VAL A 111 -11.19 -8.64 3.20
CA VAL A 111 -10.19 -9.38 3.96
C VAL A 111 -10.73 -9.70 5.34
N LYS A 112 -10.51 -10.93 5.81
CA LYS A 112 -11.17 -11.47 7.02
C LYS A 112 -10.88 -10.69 8.30
N THR A 113 -9.69 -10.24 8.52
CA THR A 113 -9.30 -9.40 9.67
C THR A 113 -7.96 -8.78 9.34
N MET A 114 -7.89 -7.46 9.33
CA MET A 114 -6.60 -6.80 9.26
C MET A 114 -6.17 -6.40 10.67
N LYS A 115 -4.96 -6.75 11.00
CA LYS A 115 -4.29 -6.24 12.21
C LYS A 115 -3.80 -4.84 11.91
N VAL A 116 -3.85 -3.97 12.92
CA VAL A 116 -3.30 -2.62 12.80
C VAL A 116 -1.81 -2.69 13.05
N GLY A 117 -1.01 -2.36 12.02
CA GLY A 117 0.45 -2.28 12.10
C GLY A 117 0.93 -0.94 12.67
N TRP A 118 0.35 0.16 12.19
CA TRP A 118 0.68 1.52 12.59
C TRP A 118 -0.59 2.39 12.68
N ARG A 119 -0.58 3.42 13.51
CA ARG A 119 -1.71 4.33 13.72
C ARG A 119 -1.26 5.75 14.02
N TYR A 120 -1.99 6.72 13.45
CA TYR A 120 -1.87 8.13 13.75
C TYR A 120 -3.22 8.83 13.54
N ASN A 121 -3.77 9.50 14.57
CA ASN A 121 -5.13 10.04 14.57
C ASN A 121 -6.15 8.98 14.09
N ASN A 122 -6.92 9.27 13.05
CA ASN A 122 -7.88 8.34 12.43
C ASN A 122 -7.24 7.39 11.41
N LEU A 123 -5.97 7.63 11.02
CA LEU A 123 -5.22 6.77 10.12
C LEU A 123 -4.80 5.47 10.80
N ARG A 124 -4.93 4.36 10.09
CA ARG A 124 -4.39 3.06 10.45
C ARG A 124 -3.89 2.33 9.22
N THR A 125 -2.81 1.61 9.35
CA THR A 125 -2.24 0.79 8.28
C THR A 125 -2.35 -0.70 8.62
N PRO A 126 -2.36 -1.59 7.62
CA PRO A 126 -2.12 -3.02 7.86
C PRO A 126 -0.73 -3.26 8.48
N THR A 127 -0.49 -4.47 8.96
CA THR A 127 0.85 -4.92 9.33
C THR A 127 1.77 -5.01 8.11
N LEU A 128 3.09 -4.97 8.32
CA LEU A 128 4.06 -5.17 7.23
C LEU A 128 3.86 -6.52 6.53
N GLN A 129 3.50 -7.56 7.30
CA GLN A 129 3.22 -8.89 6.77
C GLN A 129 2.03 -8.89 5.78
N GLU A 130 0.94 -8.22 6.15
CA GLU A 130 -0.23 -8.09 5.27
C GLU A 130 0.07 -7.23 4.05
N LEU A 131 0.84 -6.15 4.22
CA LEU A 131 1.32 -5.31 3.10
C LEU A 131 2.19 -6.09 2.12
N LEU A 132 3.05 -7.02 2.59
CA LEU A 132 3.81 -7.90 1.72
C LEU A 132 2.90 -8.75 0.83
N GLY A 133 1.87 -9.37 1.39
CA GLY A 133 0.91 -10.15 0.61
C GLY A 133 0.13 -9.30 -0.40
N MET A 134 -0.27 -8.08 -0.02
CA MET A 134 -0.89 -7.11 -0.93
C MET A 134 0.05 -6.73 -2.08
N LYS A 135 1.34 -6.51 -1.82
CA LYS A 135 2.36 -6.20 -2.84
C LYS A 135 2.60 -7.38 -3.78
N ILE A 136 2.66 -8.61 -3.26
CA ILE A 136 2.78 -9.81 -4.09
C ILE A 136 1.56 -9.96 -5.01
N TYR A 137 0.35 -9.70 -4.52
CA TYR A 137 -0.83 -9.65 -5.36
C TYR A 137 -0.72 -8.56 -6.43
N THR A 138 -0.27 -7.37 -6.06
CA THR A 138 -0.12 -6.21 -6.97
C THR A 138 0.84 -6.51 -8.13
N ILE A 139 1.99 -7.14 -7.89
CA ILE A 139 2.94 -7.48 -8.98
C ILE A 139 2.42 -8.55 -9.94
N CYS A 140 1.38 -9.27 -9.56
CA CYS A 140 0.68 -10.16 -10.49
C CYS A 140 -0.24 -9.41 -11.45
N LEU A 141 -0.67 -8.19 -11.08
CA LEU A 141 -1.56 -7.34 -11.87
C LEU A 141 -0.82 -6.31 -12.71
N ARG A 142 0.32 -5.80 -12.21
CA ARG A 142 1.15 -4.79 -12.88
C ARG A 142 2.63 -5.04 -12.62
N THR A 143 3.51 -4.52 -13.50
CA THR A 143 4.96 -4.71 -13.43
C THR A 143 5.66 -3.36 -13.23
N VAL A 144 5.64 -2.84 -12.02
CA VAL A 144 6.25 -1.55 -11.65
C VAL A 144 7.39 -1.80 -10.68
N PHE A 145 8.57 -1.23 -10.93
CA PHE A 145 9.79 -1.49 -10.13
C PHE A 145 9.59 -1.14 -8.66
N ARG A 146 8.91 -0.03 -8.34
CA ARG A 146 8.67 0.37 -6.94
C ARG A 146 7.92 -0.70 -6.12
N ASP A 147 7.00 -1.46 -6.74
CA ASP A 147 6.31 -2.55 -6.03
C ASP A 147 7.26 -3.73 -5.74
N TYR A 148 8.20 -3.99 -6.64
CA TYR A 148 9.21 -5.03 -6.47
C TYR A 148 10.26 -4.64 -5.41
N TYR A 149 10.67 -3.39 -5.39
CA TYR A 149 11.50 -2.80 -4.35
C TYR A 149 10.84 -2.84 -2.97
N ASP A 150 9.54 -2.51 -2.91
CA ASP A 150 8.76 -2.57 -1.68
C ASP A 150 8.72 -4.00 -1.11
N ILE A 151 8.57 -5.02 -1.97
CA ILE A 151 8.64 -6.45 -1.57
C ILE A 151 10.01 -6.77 -0.98
N TYR A 152 11.10 -6.36 -1.63
CA TYR A 152 12.46 -6.56 -1.11
C TYR A 152 12.60 -5.99 0.30
N CYS A 153 12.20 -4.74 0.51
CA CYS A 153 12.28 -4.08 1.81
C CYS A 153 11.47 -4.81 2.91
N LEU A 154 10.28 -5.33 2.56
CA LEU A 154 9.43 -6.09 3.49
C LEU A 154 10.07 -7.43 3.86
N LEU A 155 10.67 -8.14 2.91
CA LEU A 155 11.40 -9.38 3.17
C LEU A 155 12.67 -9.13 4.00
N ASP A 156 13.38 -8.04 3.74
CA ASP A 156 14.54 -7.63 4.54
C ASP A 156 14.16 -7.29 6.00
N ALA A 157 12.95 -6.78 6.20
CA ALA A 157 12.33 -6.59 7.52
C ALA A 157 11.77 -7.89 8.14
N GLN A 158 12.17 -9.05 7.64
CA GLN A 158 11.86 -10.39 8.16
C GLN A 158 10.36 -10.76 8.05
N CYS A 159 9.62 -10.20 7.11
CA CYS A 159 8.30 -10.71 6.77
C CYS A 159 8.40 -12.09 6.11
N ASP A 160 7.44 -12.95 6.43
CA ASP A 160 7.38 -14.33 5.93
C ASP A 160 6.83 -14.38 4.50
N LEU A 161 7.60 -14.98 3.58
CA LEU A 161 7.23 -15.06 2.16
C LEU A 161 6.07 -16.02 1.91
N ASP A 162 6.05 -17.18 2.57
CA ASP A 162 5.03 -18.21 2.34
C ASP A 162 3.67 -17.79 2.91
N GLU A 163 3.67 -17.15 4.09
CA GLU A 163 2.48 -16.52 4.64
C GLU A 163 1.95 -15.43 3.70
N ALA A 164 2.83 -14.60 3.15
CA ALA A 164 2.47 -13.54 2.21
C ALA A 164 1.92 -14.07 0.88
N ILE A 165 2.49 -15.14 0.33
CA ILE A 165 1.97 -15.86 -0.85
C ILE A 165 0.57 -16.42 -0.57
N SER A 166 0.37 -17.00 0.60
CA SER A 166 -0.93 -17.54 1.02
C SER A 166 -1.97 -16.42 1.11
N TYR A 167 -1.58 -15.27 1.66
CA TYR A 167 -2.43 -14.09 1.76
C TYR A 167 -2.74 -13.50 0.37
N ALA A 168 -1.75 -13.37 -0.52
CA ALA A 168 -1.93 -12.92 -1.90
C ALA A 168 -2.88 -13.86 -2.69
N SER A 169 -2.75 -15.18 -2.48
CA SER A 169 -3.67 -16.18 -3.06
C SER A 169 -5.11 -15.96 -2.60
N TYR A 170 -5.30 -15.69 -1.31
CA TYR A 170 -6.60 -15.35 -0.75
C TYR A 170 -7.17 -14.05 -1.36
N LEU A 171 -6.38 -12.98 -1.49
CA LEU A 171 -6.79 -11.72 -2.12
C LEU A 171 -7.24 -11.92 -3.57
N SER A 172 -6.57 -12.81 -4.31
CA SER A 172 -6.92 -13.17 -5.68
C SER A 172 -8.12 -14.14 -5.79
N ARG A 173 -8.79 -14.51 -4.69
CA ARG A 173 -9.79 -15.61 -4.63
C ARG A 173 -9.26 -16.93 -5.17
N HIS A 174 -7.99 -17.20 -4.95
CA HIS A 174 -7.30 -18.39 -5.47
C HIS A 174 -7.31 -18.48 -7.03
N THR A 175 -7.58 -17.36 -7.72
CA THR A 175 -7.51 -17.31 -9.20
C THR A 175 -6.07 -17.26 -9.70
N ILE A 176 -5.15 -16.67 -8.89
CA ILE A 176 -3.72 -16.66 -9.17
C ILE A 176 -3.05 -17.74 -8.32
N ARG A 177 -2.45 -18.72 -8.99
CA ARG A 177 -1.75 -19.82 -8.31
C ARG A 177 -0.44 -19.35 -7.69
N SER A 178 -0.04 -19.89 -6.54
CA SER A 178 1.23 -19.59 -5.87
C SER A 178 2.42 -19.74 -6.83
N LYS A 179 2.44 -20.76 -7.68
CA LYS A 179 3.48 -20.93 -8.72
C LYS A 179 3.62 -19.71 -9.65
N THR A 180 2.51 -19.04 -9.98
CA THR A 180 2.52 -17.82 -10.80
C THR A 180 3.11 -16.65 -10.01
N MET A 181 2.81 -16.55 -8.73
CA MET A 181 3.36 -15.51 -7.85
C MET A 181 4.88 -15.66 -7.71
N TYR A 182 5.37 -16.88 -7.44
CA TYR A 182 6.80 -17.17 -7.42
C TYR A 182 7.48 -16.89 -8.77
N ALA A 183 6.84 -17.26 -9.88
CA ALA A 183 7.38 -16.95 -11.20
C ALA A 183 7.52 -15.45 -11.44
N ARG A 184 6.57 -14.64 -10.98
CA ARG A 184 6.66 -13.17 -11.03
C ARG A 184 7.79 -12.63 -10.18
N LEU A 185 7.90 -13.08 -8.93
CA LEU A 185 8.95 -12.70 -8.01
C LEU A 185 10.36 -13.01 -8.54
N LEU A 186 10.50 -14.07 -9.32
CA LEU A 186 11.77 -14.53 -9.89
C LEU A 186 12.04 -14.03 -11.32
N SER A 187 11.25 -13.08 -11.82
CA SER A 187 11.36 -12.55 -13.18
C SER A 187 11.78 -11.08 -13.19
N PRO A 188 13.05 -10.75 -12.88
CA PRO A 188 13.54 -9.37 -12.74
C PRO A 188 13.37 -8.55 -14.02
N GLN A 189 13.41 -9.20 -15.19
CA GLN A 189 13.23 -8.55 -16.49
C GLN A 189 11.85 -7.88 -16.67
N LEU A 190 10.88 -8.18 -15.81
CA LEU A 190 9.57 -7.53 -15.83
C LEU A 190 9.57 -6.18 -15.10
N PHE A 191 10.60 -5.90 -14.32
CA PHE A 191 10.69 -4.74 -13.46
C PHE A 191 11.88 -3.87 -13.87
N CYS A 192 11.60 -2.72 -14.48
CA CYS A 192 12.62 -1.76 -14.87
C CYS A 192 12.52 -0.54 -13.97
N LYS A 193 13.68 -0.05 -13.47
CA LYS A 193 13.75 1.24 -12.80
C LYS A 193 13.34 2.34 -13.77
N ASP A 194 12.46 3.23 -13.31
CA ASP A 194 12.02 4.42 -14.03
C ASP A 194 12.48 5.70 -13.29
N GLU A 195 12.31 6.83 -13.94
CA GLU A 195 12.70 8.12 -13.35
C GLU A 195 11.84 8.48 -12.12
N ASP A 196 10.59 8.07 -12.10
CA ASP A 196 9.68 8.33 -10.98
C ASP A 196 10.13 7.58 -9.71
N PHE A 197 10.68 6.37 -9.88
CA PHE A 197 11.25 5.65 -8.75
C PHE A 197 12.45 6.38 -8.13
N GLN A 198 13.33 6.96 -8.95
CA GLN A 198 14.49 7.71 -8.44
C GLN A 198 14.08 8.96 -7.64
N ARG A 199 12.97 9.61 -8.04
CA ARG A 199 12.41 10.77 -7.32
C ARG A 199 11.84 10.42 -5.95
N MET A 200 11.53 9.14 -5.71
CA MET A 200 11.04 8.65 -4.41
C MET A 200 12.14 8.47 -3.36
N SER A 201 13.38 8.86 -3.66
CA SER A 201 14.53 8.82 -2.73
C SER A 201 14.63 7.48 -2.00
N PRO A 202 14.79 6.34 -2.71
CA PRO A 202 14.92 5.04 -2.06
C PRO A 202 16.17 5.01 -1.18
N ARG A 203 16.08 4.38 0.00
CA ARG A 203 17.21 4.28 0.93
C ARG A 203 18.30 3.33 0.46
N ILE A 204 17.92 2.34 -0.34
CA ILE A 204 18.82 1.31 -0.85
C ILE A 204 18.82 1.40 -2.37
N ASP A 205 20.01 1.56 -2.95
CA ASP A 205 20.17 1.44 -4.39
C ASP A 205 20.39 -0.04 -4.72
N ILE A 206 19.40 -0.64 -5.38
CA ILE A 206 19.36 -2.08 -5.69
C ILE A 206 18.76 -2.29 -7.08
N THR A 207 19.24 -3.30 -7.78
CA THR A 207 18.75 -3.72 -9.09
C THR A 207 17.66 -4.79 -8.97
N ALA A 208 16.88 -4.98 -10.03
CA ALA A 208 15.87 -6.04 -10.06
C ALA A 208 16.52 -7.46 -9.94
N GLU A 209 17.72 -7.63 -10.50
CA GLU A 209 18.48 -8.88 -10.42
C GLU A 209 18.92 -9.18 -8.98
N GLU A 210 19.40 -8.19 -8.26
CA GLU A 210 19.79 -8.33 -6.85
C GLU A 210 18.57 -8.64 -5.96
N ILE A 211 17.42 -8.00 -6.22
CA ILE A 211 16.15 -8.32 -5.54
C ILE A 211 15.78 -9.78 -5.78
N ARG A 212 15.81 -10.25 -7.04
CA ARG A 212 15.55 -11.66 -7.37
C ARG A 212 16.48 -12.59 -6.60
N ASP A 213 17.78 -12.28 -6.56
CA ASP A 213 18.77 -13.15 -5.90
C ASP A 213 18.56 -13.19 -4.37
N TYR A 214 18.12 -12.07 -3.79
CA TYR A 214 17.69 -12.02 -2.39
C TYR A 214 16.47 -12.92 -2.14
N ILE A 215 15.44 -12.80 -2.99
CA ILE A 215 14.22 -13.63 -2.89
C ILE A 215 14.57 -15.13 -3.01
N LYS A 216 15.44 -15.52 -3.96
CA LYS A 216 15.88 -16.91 -4.08
C LYS A 216 16.53 -17.43 -2.79
N LYS A 217 17.42 -16.64 -2.19
CA LYS A 217 18.07 -17.01 -0.93
C LYS A 217 17.07 -17.17 0.22
N THR A 218 16.03 -16.32 0.26
CA THR A 218 14.94 -16.44 1.24
C THR A 218 14.21 -17.75 1.07
N MET A 219 13.77 -18.09 -0.14
CA MET A 219 13.10 -19.36 -0.45
C MET A 219 13.93 -20.60 -0.13
N GLU A 220 15.27 -20.55 -0.30
CA GLU A 220 16.17 -21.67 0.00
C GLU A 220 16.33 -21.91 1.50
N LYS A 221 16.22 -20.85 2.33
CA LYS A 221 16.28 -20.97 3.79
C LYS A 221 15.02 -21.62 4.35
N ASP A 222 13.85 -21.25 3.85
CA ASP A 222 12.56 -21.77 4.31
C ASP A 222 12.41 -23.27 3.96
N ASN A 223 12.96 -23.74 2.85
CA ASN A 223 12.97 -25.16 2.48
C ASN A 223 13.92 -26.06 3.33
N ARG A 224 14.72 -25.48 4.23
CA ARG A 224 15.68 -26.23 5.08
C ARG A 224 15.24 -26.36 6.54
N GLN A 225 14.13 -25.74 6.89
CA GLN A 225 13.49 -25.86 8.21
C GLN A 225 12.31 -26.84 8.16
#